data_fff77fd0bfdb85106558a08da656f794
#
_entry.id   fff77fd0bfdb85106558a08da656f794
#
_cell.length_a   1.000
_cell.length_b   1.000
_cell.length_c   1.000
_cell.angle_alpha   90.00
_cell.angle_beta   90.00
_cell.angle_gamma   90.00
#
_symmetry.space_group_name_H-M   'P 1'
#
loop_
_entity.id
_entity.type
_entity.pdbx_description
1 polymer ?
#
loop_
_entity_poly.entity_id
_entity_poly.type
_entity_poly.pdbx_seq_one_letter_code
_entity_poly.pdbx_strand_id
1 'polypeptide(L)'
;VIYIQEIVVDVNGATVDTINSTLYIQVGNYNAYQLASHLSTLFIDGRMTVTYNSIQNKFLFVNSTYNFKFLAAYTTAIELLGLSTNDINNTSALQYYTSTNLVNLATVRCICLATNLQTGCINNNLQNESNILCSIPVDSQPYSVITFKNMSNFKVNLHSNVLSNISIKLVDDSGNPININRQYFSLTLQLDIVNFVE
;
A
#
# COMPACT_ATOMS: atom_id res chain seq x y z
N VAL A 1 -7.72 7.02 4.57
CA VAL A 1 -9.04 7.61 4.79
C VAL A 1 -10.05 6.89 3.90
N ILE A 2 -11.25 6.67 4.40
CA ILE A 2 -12.39 6.09 3.65
C ILE A 2 -13.52 7.11 3.64
N TYR A 3 -14.07 7.36 2.47
CA TYR A 3 -15.26 8.20 2.31
C TYR A 3 -16.45 7.33 1.93
N ILE A 4 -17.50 7.42 2.72
CA ILE A 4 -18.75 6.68 2.54
C ILE A 4 -19.92 7.66 2.54
N GLN A 5 -20.86 7.41 1.65
CA GLN A 5 -22.16 8.07 1.61
C GLN A 5 -23.23 7.02 1.87
N GLU A 6 -23.99 7.18 2.95
CA GLU A 6 -25.19 6.38 3.22
C GLU A 6 -26.38 7.07 2.55
N ILE A 7 -27.24 6.28 1.93
CA ILE A 7 -28.38 6.74 1.15
C ILE A 7 -29.65 6.37 1.90
N VAL A 8 -30.36 7.36 2.39
CA VAL A 8 -31.65 7.19 3.06
C VAL A 8 -32.75 7.22 2.01
N VAL A 9 -33.56 6.17 1.94
CA VAL A 9 -34.67 6.08 1.00
C VAL A 9 -36.00 6.06 1.77
N ASP A 10 -37.08 6.57 1.15
CA ASP A 10 -38.44 6.49 1.65
C ASP A 10 -39.04 5.11 1.37
N VAL A 11 -40.31 4.94 1.76
CA VAL A 11 -41.08 3.70 1.56
C VAL A 11 -41.28 3.34 0.09
N ASN A 12 -41.11 4.29 -0.82
CA ASN A 12 -41.25 4.11 -2.28
C ASN A 12 -39.88 3.89 -2.95
N GLY A 13 -38.75 3.90 -2.17
CA GLY A 13 -37.41 3.76 -2.69
C GLY A 13 -36.78 5.06 -3.25
N ALA A 14 -37.43 6.20 -3.06
CA ALA A 14 -36.87 7.49 -3.46
C ALA A 14 -35.83 7.96 -2.42
N THR A 15 -34.70 8.48 -2.89
CA THR A 15 -33.68 9.07 -1.99
C THR A 15 -34.24 10.33 -1.35
N VAL A 16 -34.31 10.36 -0.03
CA VAL A 16 -34.81 11.49 0.75
C VAL A 16 -33.67 12.23 1.47
N ASP A 17 -32.57 11.54 1.75
CA ASP A 17 -31.40 12.15 2.41
C ASP A 17 -30.12 11.35 2.09
N THR A 18 -28.96 11.98 2.34
CA THR A 18 -27.64 11.33 2.24
C THR A 18 -26.78 11.71 3.43
N ILE A 19 -26.19 10.72 4.08
CA ILE A 19 -25.28 10.91 5.22
C ILE A 19 -23.85 10.65 4.72
N ASN A 20 -23.01 11.67 4.73
CA ASN A 20 -21.62 11.54 4.34
C ASN A 20 -20.74 11.31 5.57
N SER A 21 -19.95 10.26 5.54
CA SER A 21 -19.03 9.88 6.62
C SER A 21 -17.60 9.84 6.10
N THR A 22 -16.67 10.42 6.85
CA THR A 22 -15.24 10.33 6.61
C THR A 22 -14.60 9.53 7.74
N LEU A 23 -14.04 8.39 7.42
CA LEU A 23 -13.46 7.48 8.39
C LEU A 23 -11.93 7.54 8.32
N TYR A 24 -11.29 7.73 9.44
CA TYR A 24 -9.84 7.73 9.56
C TYR A 24 -9.37 6.42 10.17
N ILE A 25 -8.72 5.58 9.38
CA ILE A 25 -8.07 4.38 9.90
C ILE A 25 -6.86 4.84 10.71
N GLN A 26 -6.82 4.49 11.98
CA GLN A 26 -5.68 4.78 12.83
C GLN A 26 -4.43 4.05 12.32
N VAL A 27 -3.29 4.72 12.35
CA VAL A 27 -2.02 4.10 11.98
C VAL A 27 -1.70 2.98 12.95
N GLY A 28 -1.44 1.80 12.42
CA GLY A 28 -1.15 0.61 13.23
C GLY A 28 -0.79 -0.58 12.35
N ASN A 29 -0.32 -1.64 13.01
CA ASN A 29 -0.01 -2.90 12.35
C ASN A 29 -1.18 -3.87 12.55
N TYR A 30 -2.08 -3.91 11.58
CA TYR A 30 -3.28 -4.74 11.60
C TYR A 30 -3.09 -6.00 10.77
N ASN A 31 -3.53 -7.15 11.30
CA ASN A 31 -3.95 -8.22 10.42
C ASN A 31 -5.37 -7.96 9.90
N ALA A 32 -5.81 -8.72 8.89
CA ALA A 32 -7.09 -8.47 8.23
C ALA A 32 -8.31 -8.57 9.17
N TYR A 33 -8.28 -9.47 10.15
CA TYR A 33 -9.35 -9.60 11.15
C TYR A 33 -9.38 -8.40 12.11
N GLN A 34 -8.21 -7.96 12.57
CA GLN A 34 -8.09 -6.79 13.43
C GLN A 34 -8.55 -5.52 12.69
N LEU A 35 -8.17 -5.40 11.42
CA LEU A 35 -8.62 -4.27 10.60
C LEU A 35 -10.14 -4.30 10.40
N ALA A 36 -10.74 -5.44 10.11
CA ALA A 36 -12.19 -5.58 9.98
C ALA A 36 -12.91 -5.16 11.27
N SER A 37 -12.44 -5.63 12.42
CA SER A 37 -12.97 -5.24 13.73
C SER A 37 -12.83 -3.74 13.98
N HIS A 38 -11.65 -3.18 13.72
CA HIS A 38 -11.42 -1.74 13.86
C HIS A 38 -12.32 -0.91 12.94
N LEU A 39 -12.44 -1.29 11.68
CA LEU A 39 -13.34 -0.62 10.73
C LEU A 39 -14.78 -0.61 11.23
N SER A 40 -15.28 -1.72 11.76
CA SER A 40 -16.63 -1.79 12.33
C SER A 40 -16.85 -0.80 13.47
N THR A 41 -15.81 -0.48 14.26
CA THR A 41 -15.90 0.50 15.36
C THR A 41 -15.85 1.96 14.89
N LEU A 42 -15.36 2.22 13.68
CA LEU A 42 -15.30 3.58 13.13
C LEU A 42 -16.67 4.10 12.67
N PHE A 43 -17.60 3.20 12.41
CA PHE A 43 -18.96 3.59 12.03
C PHE A 43 -19.78 3.94 13.26
N ILE A 44 -20.21 5.19 13.31
CA ILE A 44 -21.07 5.71 14.38
C ILE A 44 -22.39 4.91 14.37
N ASP A 45 -22.90 4.58 15.53
CA ASP A 45 -24.17 3.86 15.74
C ASP A 45 -24.16 2.36 15.41
N GLY A 46 -23.01 1.74 15.09
CA GLY A 46 -22.90 0.30 14.87
C GLY A 46 -23.71 -0.25 13.68
N ARG A 47 -24.17 0.62 12.78
CA ARG A 47 -24.97 0.23 11.61
C ARG A 47 -24.16 -0.52 10.55
N MET A 48 -22.89 -0.23 10.44
CA MET A 48 -22.00 -0.89 9.49
C MET A 48 -21.12 -1.92 10.20
N THR A 49 -21.18 -3.15 9.73
CA THR A 49 -20.32 -4.23 10.17
C THR A 49 -19.37 -4.61 9.05
N VAL A 50 -18.08 -4.77 9.37
CA VAL A 50 -17.07 -5.22 8.45
C VAL A 50 -16.53 -6.56 8.90
N THR A 51 -16.54 -7.55 8.02
CA THR A 51 -15.96 -8.88 8.28
C THR A 51 -14.94 -9.23 7.21
N TYR A 52 -13.95 -10.04 7.60
CA TYR A 52 -12.93 -10.53 6.67
C TYR A 52 -13.17 -12.00 6.34
N ASN A 53 -13.24 -12.30 5.06
CA ASN A 53 -13.33 -13.68 4.55
C ASN A 53 -11.92 -14.14 4.14
N SER A 54 -11.31 -15.02 4.93
CA SER A 54 -9.97 -15.52 4.70
C SER A 54 -9.84 -16.44 3.48
N ILE A 55 -10.92 -17.13 3.09
CA ILE A 55 -10.92 -18.01 1.91
C ILE A 55 -10.82 -17.18 0.63
N GLN A 56 -11.58 -16.07 0.58
CA GLN A 56 -11.61 -15.18 -0.58
C GLN A 56 -10.58 -14.06 -0.50
N ASN A 57 -9.94 -13.86 0.65
CA ASN A 57 -9.09 -12.70 0.95
C ASN A 57 -9.78 -11.37 0.65
N LYS A 58 -11.00 -11.20 1.16
CA LYS A 58 -11.85 -10.03 0.90
C LYS A 58 -12.55 -9.53 2.15
N PHE A 59 -12.84 -8.22 2.17
CA PHE A 59 -13.74 -7.66 3.17
C PHE A 59 -15.19 -7.71 2.69
N LEU A 60 -16.09 -7.99 3.62
CA LEU A 60 -17.53 -7.86 3.47
C LEU A 60 -18.00 -6.72 4.36
N PHE A 61 -18.62 -5.73 3.76
CA PHE A 61 -19.27 -4.59 4.41
C PHE A 61 -20.78 -4.81 4.40
N VAL A 62 -21.41 -4.69 5.56
CA VAL A 62 -22.85 -4.86 5.72
C VAL A 62 -23.38 -3.66 6.48
N ASN A 63 -24.31 -2.91 5.88
CA ASN A 63 -25.06 -1.88 6.57
C ASN A 63 -26.44 -2.43 6.92
N SER A 64 -26.83 -2.39 8.19
CA SER A 64 -28.11 -2.94 8.68
C SER A 64 -29.31 -2.07 8.36
N THR A 65 -29.11 -0.83 7.92
CA THR A 65 -30.19 0.17 7.84
C THR A 65 -30.28 0.83 6.47
N TYR A 66 -29.16 1.25 5.88
CA TYR A 66 -29.16 2.07 4.68
C TYR A 66 -28.35 1.45 3.54
N ASN A 67 -28.73 1.77 2.32
CA ASN A 67 -27.85 1.60 1.18
C ASN A 67 -26.63 2.51 1.36
N PHE A 68 -25.51 2.15 0.78
CA PHE A 68 -24.29 2.96 0.91
C PHE A 68 -23.46 2.98 -0.38
N LYS A 69 -22.59 3.96 -0.46
CA LYS A 69 -21.69 4.18 -1.57
C LYS A 69 -20.29 4.50 -1.06
N PHE A 70 -19.28 3.81 -1.58
CA PHE A 70 -17.90 4.21 -1.41
C PHE A 70 -17.53 5.25 -2.46
N LEU A 71 -17.01 6.39 -2.02
CA LEU A 71 -16.57 7.47 -2.89
C LEU A 71 -15.08 7.28 -3.21
N ALA A 72 -14.78 6.62 -4.33
CA ALA A 72 -13.42 6.22 -4.70
C ALA A 72 -12.49 7.42 -4.91
N ALA A 73 -12.99 8.50 -5.52
CA ALA A 73 -12.18 9.70 -5.79
C ALA A 73 -11.56 10.34 -4.53
N TYR A 74 -12.16 10.11 -3.37
CA TYR A 74 -11.73 10.69 -2.09
C TYR A 74 -11.08 9.65 -1.16
N THR A 75 -11.33 8.35 -1.40
CA THR A 75 -10.84 7.26 -0.56
C THR A 75 -9.38 6.94 -0.90
N THR A 76 -8.48 7.02 0.09
CA THR A 76 -7.06 6.70 -0.09
C THR A 76 -6.71 5.24 0.28
N ALA A 77 -7.63 4.51 0.91
CA ALA A 77 -7.44 3.13 1.35
C ALA A 77 -7.97 2.10 0.35
N ILE A 78 -8.10 2.45 -0.92
CA ILE A 78 -8.68 1.61 -1.97
C ILE A 78 -7.96 0.27 -2.08
N GLU A 79 -6.65 0.29 -2.29
CA GLU A 79 -5.84 -0.92 -2.46
C GLU A 79 -5.77 -1.74 -1.18
N LEU A 80 -5.61 -1.06 -0.04
CA LEU A 80 -5.56 -1.71 1.26
C LEU A 80 -6.80 -2.56 1.54
N LEU A 81 -7.98 -2.04 1.17
CA LEU A 81 -9.26 -2.68 1.43
C LEU A 81 -9.76 -3.54 0.26
N GLY A 82 -9.03 -3.57 -0.84
CA GLY A 82 -9.43 -4.26 -2.06
C GLY A 82 -10.67 -3.66 -2.72
N LEU A 83 -10.90 -2.36 -2.58
CA LEU A 83 -12.02 -1.65 -3.20
C LEU A 83 -11.75 -1.40 -4.69
N SER A 84 -12.77 -1.04 -5.44
CA SER A 84 -12.63 -0.56 -6.82
C SER A 84 -12.16 0.89 -6.85
N THR A 85 -11.46 1.27 -7.93
CA THR A 85 -11.08 2.66 -8.22
C THR A 85 -12.26 3.52 -8.68
N ASN A 86 -13.38 2.91 -9.00
CA ASN A 86 -14.64 3.59 -9.31
C ASN A 86 -15.54 3.64 -8.08
N ASP A 87 -16.40 4.61 -8.01
CA ASP A 87 -17.42 4.69 -6.99
C ASP A 87 -18.24 3.40 -6.93
N ILE A 88 -18.40 2.87 -5.73
CA ILE A 88 -19.10 1.63 -5.49
C ILE A 88 -20.45 1.94 -4.88
N ASN A 89 -21.49 1.70 -5.66
CA ASN A 89 -22.86 1.83 -5.21
C ASN A 89 -23.36 0.47 -4.71
N ASN A 90 -23.70 0.37 -3.44
CA ASN A 90 -24.50 -0.73 -2.94
C ASN A 90 -25.96 -0.33 -2.98
N THR A 91 -26.67 -0.84 -3.99
CA THR A 91 -28.12 -0.69 -4.16
C THR A 91 -28.84 -2.02 -3.94
N SER A 92 -28.13 -3.02 -3.38
CA SER A 92 -28.68 -4.34 -3.10
C SER A 92 -29.71 -4.27 -1.98
N ALA A 93 -30.78 -5.02 -2.10
CA ALA A 93 -31.79 -5.16 -1.04
C ALA A 93 -31.20 -5.73 0.27
N LEU A 94 -30.05 -6.39 0.22
CA LEU A 94 -29.34 -6.95 1.37
C LEU A 94 -28.32 -5.98 1.99
N GLN A 95 -28.15 -4.80 1.42
CA GLN A 95 -27.28 -3.73 1.95
C GLN A 95 -25.85 -4.20 2.27
N TYR A 96 -25.29 -5.09 1.45
CA TYR A 96 -23.95 -5.59 1.61
C TYR A 96 -23.08 -5.34 0.37
N TYR A 97 -21.76 -5.26 0.60
CA TYR A 97 -20.75 -5.18 -0.45
C TYR A 97 -19.54 -6.02 -0.07
N THR A 98 -19.09 -6.88 -0.98
CA THR A 98 -17.82 -7.60 -0.86
C THR A 98 -16.76 -6.88 -1.71
N SER A 99 -15.58 -6.66 -1.15
CA SER A 99 -14.51 -5.96 -1.87
C SER A 99 -14.22 -6.64 -3.23
N THR A 100 -14.04 -5.81 -4.27
CA THR A 100 -13.87 -6.28 -5.65
C THR A 100 -12.54 -7.02 -5.80
N ASN A 101 -11.48 -6.42 -5.28
CA ASN A 101 -10.12 -6.94 -5.34
C ASN A 101 -9.74 -7.65 -4.04
N LEU A 102 -8.60 -8.31 -4.05
CA LEU A 102 -8.02 -8.92 -2.85
C LEU A 102 -7.54 -7.83 -1.88
N VAL A 103 -7.69 -8.10 -0.59
CA VAL A 103 -7.13 -7.26 0.47
C VAL A 103 -5.61 -7.31 0.41
N ASN A 104 -4.96 -6.15 0.41
CA ASN A 104 -3.50 -6.04 0.41
C ASN A 104 -3.02 -5.20 1.59
N LEU A 105 -2.65 -5.87 2.68
CA LEU A 105 -2.11 -5.22 3.87
C LEU A 105 -0.57 -5.09 3.83
N ALA A 106 0.08 -5.65 2.83
CA ALA A 106 1.52 -5.49 2.62
C ALA A 106 1.78 -4.16 1.92
N THR A 107 2.12 -3.13 2.69
CA THR A 107 2.36 -1.78 2.17
C THR A 107 3.68 -1.64 1.41
N VAL A 108 4.71 -2.36 1.84
CA VAL A 108 6.04 -2.37 1.21
C VAL A 108 6.47 -3.82 1.04
N ARG A 109 6.57 -4.29 -0.21
CA ARG A 109 7.00 -5.66 -0.53
C ARG A 109 8.49 -5.74 -0.72
N CYS A 110 9.09 -4.65 -1.11
CA CYS A 110 10.49 -4.59 -1.47
C CYS A 110 11.03 -3.18 -1.17
N ILE A 111 12.24 -3.15 -0.65
CA ILE A 111 12.99 -1.92 -0.43
C ILE A 111 14.02 -1.81 -1.55
N CYS A 112 13.88 -0.80 -2.39
CA CYS A 112 14.83 -0.50 -3.46
C CYS A 112 15.84 0.55 -2.99
N LEU A 113 17.11 0.29 -3.22
CA LEU A 113 18.19 1.25 -3.01
C LEU A 113 18.37 2.08 -4.27
N ALA A 114 17.77 3.26 -4.30
CA ALA A 114 17.94 4.23 -5.39
C ALA A 114 19.19 5.07 -5.16
N THR A 115 19.89 5.41 -6.24
CA THR A 115 21.15 6.16 -6.21
C THR A 115 21.20 7.24 -7.28
N ASN A 116 22.08 8.22 -7.11
CA ASN A 116 22.42 9.19 -8.15
C ASN A 116 23.46 8.68 -9.14
N LEU A 117 24.01 7.48 -8.92
CA LEU A 117 24.99 6.90 -9.82
C LEU A 117 24.28 6.41 -11.10
N GLN A 118 24.90 6.68 -12.25
CA GLN A 118 24.42 6.15 -13.52
C GLN A 118 24.73 4.66 -13.60
N THR A 119 23.74 3.85 -13.27
CA THR A 119 23.78 2.39 -13.38
C THR A 119 23.06 1.97 -14.64
N GLY A 120 23.49 0.90 -15.29
CA GLY A 120 22.77 0.34 -16.43
C GLY A 120 21.48 -0.42 -16.06
N CYS A 121 21.05 -0.35 -14.79
CA CYS A 121 19.88 -1.03 -14.32
C CYS A 121 18.63 -0.20 -14.55
N ILE A 122 17.70 -0.73 -15.35
CA ILE A 122 16.37 -0.16 -15.58
C ILE A 122 15.36 -0.98 -14.80
N ASN A 123 14.60 -0.34 -13.93
CA ASN A 123 13.44 -0.96 -13.31
C ASN A 123 12.16 -0.37 -13.91
N ASN A 124 11.46 -1.16 -14.71
CA ASN A 124 10.25 -0.71 -15.41
C ASN A 124 9.07 -0.37 -14.49
N ASN A 125 9.12 -0.81 -13.24
CA ASN A 125 8.05 -0.55 -12.28
C ASN A 125 8.23 0.79 -11.54
N LEU A 126 9.41 1.41 -11.63
CA LEU A 126 9.69 2.67 -10.95
C LEU A 126 9.48 3.83 -11.93
N GLN A 127 8.42 4.57 -11.73
CA GLN A 127 8.08 5.71 -12.61
C GLN A 127 9.07 6.87 -12.51
N ASN A 128 9.77 7.01 -11.38
CA ASN A 128 10.57 8.18 -11.07
C ASN A 128 12.07 7.92 -10.81
N GLU A 129 12.48 6.66 -10.65
CA GLU A 129 13.87 6.32 -10.31
C GLU A 129 14.37 5.19 -11.22
N SER A 130 15.35 5.50 -12.05
CA SER A 130 15.93 4.54 -12.99
C SER A 130 17.23 3.88 -12.49
N ASN A 131 17.88 4.48 -11.49
CA ASN A 131 19.17 4.04 -10.99
C ASN A 131 19.03 3.27 -9.68
N ILE A 132 18.70 1.99 -9.78
CA ILE A 132 18.55 1.09 -8.63
C ILE A 132 19.81 0.25 -8.48
N LEU A 133 20.41 0.25 -7.27
CA LEU A 133 21.54 -0.62 -6.94
C LEU A 133 21.09 -2.04 -6.65
N CYS A 134 20.09 -2.18 -5.81
CA CYS A 134 19.51 -3.49 -5.51
C CYS A 134 18.08 -3.35 -4.99
N SER A 135 17.37 -4.46 -5.00
CA SER A 135 16.02 -4.61 -4.47
C SER A 135 16.05 -5.66 -3.37
N ILE A 136 15.59 -5.30 -2.21
CA ILE A 136 15.61 -6.12 -0.99
C ILE A 136 14.18 -6.53 -0.67
N PRO A 137 13.82 -7.82 -0.78
CA PRO A 137 12.48 -8.26 -0.41
C PRO A 137 12.25 -8.08 1.09
N VAL A 138 11.04 -7.66 1.45
CA VAL A 138 10.60 -7.57 2.84
C VAL A 138 9.91 -8.89 3.19
N ASP A 139 10.71 -9.85 3.67
CA ASP A 139 10.28 -11.21 4.05
C ASP A 139 10.28 -11.44 5.58
N SER A 140 10.66 -10.41 6.32
CA SER A 140 10.76 -10.47 7.77
C SER A 140 9.45 -10.11 8.46
N GLN A 141 9.26 -10.67 9.66
CA GLN A 141 8.09 -10.35 10.48
C GLN A 141 8.16 -8.89 10.98
N PRO A 142 7.01 -8.27 11.30
CA PRO A 142 6.98 -6.95 11.94
C PRO A 142 7.90 -6.87 13.15
N TYR A 143 8.58 -5.75 13.32
CA TYR A 143 9.57 -5.48 14.39
C TYR A 143 10.88 -6.26 14.32
N SER A 144 11.11 -7.05 13.28
CA SER A 144 12.41 -7.69 13.06
C SER A 144 13.34 -6.85 12.20
N VAL A 145 14.63 -7.19 12.24
CA VAL A 145 15.65 -6.53 11.42
C VAL A 145 15.67 -7.18 10.04
N ILE A 146 15.52 -6.35 9.01
CA ILE A 146 15.72 -6.80 7.62
C ILE A 146 17.20 -6.81 7.34
N THR A 147 17.75 -7.95 6.96
CA THR A 147 19.15 -8.09 6.57
C THR A 147 19.24 -8.59 5.14
N PHE A 148 20.05 -7.93 4.34
CA PHE A 148 20.33 -8.35 2.97
C PHE A 148 21.84 -8.57 2.79
N LYS A 149 22.20 -9.70 2.21
CA LYS A 149 23.57 -10.02 1.80
C LYS A 149 23.58 -10.40 0.32
N ASN A 150 24.45 -9.78 -0.44
CA ASN A 150 24.65 -10.11 -1.85
C ASN A 150 25.37 -11.45 -2.00
N MET A 151 24.64 -12.56 -1.79
CA MET A 151 25.19 -13.93 -1.85
C MET A 151 25.56 -14.35 -3.29
N SER A 152 24.93 -13.77 -4.29
CA SER A 152 25.17 -14.06 -5.70
C SER A 152 26.32 -13.24 -6.31
N ASN A 153 26.97 -12.42 -5.51
CA ASN A 153 28.02 -11.50 -5.97
C ASN A 153 27.60 -10.64 -7.17
N PHE A 154 26.31 -10.24 -7.17
CA PHE A 154 25.76 -9.38 -8.20
C PHE A 154 26.44 -8.02 -8.17
N LYS A 155 26.89 -7.55 -9.34
CA LYS A 155 27.58 -6.28 -9.53
C LYS A 155 26.82 -5.41 -10.54
N VAL A 156 26.79 -4.14 -10.26
CA VAL A 156 26.19 -3.14 -11.14
C VAL A 156 27.32 -2.34 -11.80
N ASN A 157 27.30 -2.27 -13.12
CA ASN A 157 28.27 -1.47 -13.86
C ASN A 157 27.92 0.02 -13.70
N LEU A 158 28.93 0.83 -13.37
CA LEU A 158 28.80 2.27 -13.35
C LEU A 158 29.29 2.84 -14.69
N HIS A 159 28.53 3.76 -15.25
CA HIS A 159 28.90 4.45 -16.50
C HIS A 159 29.73 5.71 -16.27
N SER A 160 30.10 6.00 -15.03
CA SER A 160 30.90 7.17 -14.66
C SER A 160 32.29 6.77 -14.25
N ASN A 161 33.31 7.48 -14.78
CA ASN A 161 34.72 7.32 -14.42
C ASN A 161 35.10 8.15 -13.20
N VAL A 162 34.21 9.01 -12.72
CA VAL A 162 34.47 9.90 -11.57
C VAL A 162 33.31 9.76 -10.58
N LEU A 163 33.65 9.42 -9.35
CA LEU A 163 32.73 9.38 -8.23
C LEU A 163 33.07 10.55 -7.28
N SER A 164 32.27 11.59 -7.31
CA SER A 164 32.41 12.74 -6.43
C SER A 164 31.45 12.71 -5.25
N ASN A 165 30.25 12.18 -5.44
CA ASN A 165 29.21 12.10 -4.44
C ASN A 165 28.33 10.87 -4.69
N ILE A 166 28.00 10.15 -3.63
CA ILE A 166 27.07 9.03 -3.66
C ILE A 166 25.88 9.38 -2.78
N SER A 167 24.71 9.48 -3.36
CA SER A 167 23.45 9.59 -2.60
C SER A 167 22.69 8.28 -2.68
N ILE A 168 22.12 7.86 -1.55
CA ILE A 168 21.30 6.67 -1.44
C ILE A 168 19.95 7.05 -0.86
N LYS A 169 18.90 6.58 -1.51
CA LYS A 169 17.52 6.70 -1.04
C LYS A 169 16.90 5.31 -0.91
N LEU A 170 16.05 5.13 0.09
CA LEU A 170 15.21 3.95 0.21
C LEU A 170 13.86 4.28 -0.40
N VAL A 171 13.46 3.52 -1.41
CA VAL A 171 12.17 3.68 -2.10
C VAL A 171 11.43 2.34 -2.16
N ASP A 172 10.11 2.39 -2.24
CA ASP A 172 9.28 1.20 -2.45
C ASP A 172 9.35 0.72 -3.91
N ASP A 173 8.59 -0.30 -4.23
CA ASP A 173 8.48 -0.87 -5.58
C ASP A 173 7.81 0.06 -6.59
N SER A 174 7.20 1.16 -6.13
CA SER A 174 6.60 2.22 -6.95
C SER A 174 7.46 3.48 -7.05
N GLY A 175 8.63 3.50 -6.39
CA GLY A 175 9.54 4.65 -6.38
C GLY A 175 9.24 5.72 -5.33
N ASN A 176 8.28 5.47 -4.43
CA ASN A 176 7.99 6.41 -3.36
C ASN A 176 9.02 6.28 -2.22
N PRO A 177 9.47 7.38 -1.62
CA PRO A 177 10.37 7.33 -0.48
C PRO A 177 9.78 6.56 0.70
N ILE A 178 10.54 5.62 1.24
CA ILE A 178 10.13 4.86 2.41
C ILE A 178 10.39 5.69 3.67
N ASN A 179 9.35 5.91 4.47
CA ASN A 179 9.50 6.49 5.79
C ASN A 179 9.96 5.42 6.77
N ILE A 180 11.23 5.45 7.16
CA ILE A 180 11.81 4.53 8.14
C ILE A 180 11.48 4.88 9.60
N ASN A 181 10.61 5.87 9.83
CA ASN A 181 10.10 6.25 11.14
C ASN A 181 11.21 6.44 12.20
N ARG A 182 12.26 7.19 11.85
CA ARG A 182 13.46 7.45 12.68
C ARG A 182 14.29 6.20 13.02
N GLN A 183 14.09 5.08 12.33
CA GLN A 183 14.95 3.93 12.45
C GLN A 183 16.25 4.16 11.68
N TYR A 184 17.26 3.34 11.97
CA TYR A 184 18.55 3.41 11.32
C TYR A 184 18.70 2.29 10.29
N PHE A 185 19.45 2.57 9.24
CA PHE A 185 19.95 1.53 8.34
C PHE A 185 21.46 1.68 8.18
N SER A 186 22.13 0.58 7.90
CA SER A 186 23.55 0.57 7.55
C SER A 186 23.72 -0.10 6.19
N LEU A 187 24.64 0.43 5.40
CA LEU A 187 24.91 -0.05 4.06
C LEU A 187 26.42 -0.09 3.84
N THR A 188 26.91 -1.19 3.30
CA THR A 188 28.29 -1.31 2.83
C THR A 188 28.28 -1.49 1.32
N LEU A 189 28.97 -0.63 0.59
CA LEU A 189 29.19 -0.72 -0.85
C LEU A 189 30.65 -1.13 -1.11
N GLN A 190 30.82 -2.08 -2.01
CA GLN A 190 32.14 -2.44 -2.55
C GLN A 190 32.25 -1.91 -3.97
N LEU A 191 33.34 -1.22 -4.27
CA LEU A 191 33.67 -0.71 -5.59
C LEU A 191 34.86 -1.50 -6.13
N ASP A 192 34.67 -2.12 -7.27
CA ASP A 192 35.75 -2.78 -8.00
C ASP A 192 36.16 -1.88 -9.17
N ILE A 193 37.45 -1.58 -9.27
CA ILE A 193 38.01 -0.78 -10.37
C ILE A 193 38.63 -1.74 -11.38
N VAL A 194 38.16 -1.68 -12.62
CA VAL A 194 38.75 -2.42 -13.71
C VAL A 194 39.71 -1.51 -14.45
N ASN A 195 41.01 -1.79 -14.34
CA ASN A 195 41.99 -1.14 -15.17
C ASN A 195 42.10 -1.86 -16.52
N PHE A 196 41.70 -1.19 -17.58
CA PHE A 196 42.02 -1.67 -18.92
C PHE A 196 43.53 -1.36 -19.15
N VAL A 197 44.35 -2.40 -19.18
CA VAL A 197 45.70 -2.30 -19.64
C VAL A 197 45.61 -2.26 -21.17
N GLU A 198 45.98 -1.12 -21.79
CA GLU A 198 46.13 -1.01 -23.25
C GLU A 198 47.29 -1.88 -23.77
#